data_86fbfe41c37cf99984e633bb0291af7e
#
_entry.id   86fbfe41c37cf99984e633bb0291af7e
#
_cell.length_a   1.000
_cell.length_b   1.000
_cell.length_c   1.000
_cell.angle_alpha   90.00
_cell.angle_beta   90.00
_cell.angle_gamma   90.00
#
_symmetry.space_group_name_H-M   'P 1'
#
loop_
_entity.id
_entity.type
_entity.pdbx_description
1 polymer ?
#
loop_
_entity_poly.entity_id
_entity_poly.type
_entity_poly.pdbx_seq_one_letter_code
_entity_poly.pdbx_strand_id
1 'polypeptide(L)'
;MSQADTVAQIKTNQGLAEPPMFKVIYLNDSATPMDFVIETLVGSFDYTQQTALQITQDIHESGSAVVAVLPYEIAEQKGIEVTVQARSNNYPLQVKLEPESV
;
A
#
# COMPACT_ATOMS: atom_id res chain seq x y z
N MET A 1 -3.15 -39.25 9.43
CA MET A 1 -2.82 -38.55 9.63
C MET A 1 -2.78 -38.28 9.81
N SER A 2 -3.23 -38.26 9.78
CA SER A 2 -2.94 -37.48 10.01
C SER A 2 -2.79 -37.06 10.19
N GLN A 3 -3.06 -36.89 10.24
CA GLN A 3 -2.80 -36.04 10.41
C GLN A 3 -2.57 -35.44 10.27
N ALA A 4 -2.85 -35.76 10.21
CA ALA A 4 -2.55 -34.91 10.13
C ALA A 4 -2.76 -34.47 9.85
N ASP A 5 -3.11 -34.63 9.83
CA ASP A 5 -3.14 -33.88 9.66
C ASP A 5 -3.24 -33.36 9.65
N THR A 6 -3.58 -33.46 9.84
CA THR A 6 -3.46 -32.56 9.98
C THR A 6 -3.26 -31.98 9.84
N VAL A 7 -3.40 -32.01 9.91
CA VAL A 7 -3.09 -31.03 9.85
C VAL A 7 -3.18 -30.54 9.40
N ALA A 8 -3.52 -30.68 9.15
CA ALA A 8 -3.48 -29.82 8.82
C ALA A 8 -3.94 -29.47 8.54
N GLN A 9 -4.36 -29.40 8.64
CA GLN A 9 -4.60 -28.67 8.57
C GLN A 9 -4.79 -28.04 8.60
N ILE A 10 -5.06 -28.18 8.77
CA ILE A 10 -5.08 -27.24 8.96
C ILE A 10 -5.34 -26.75 8.63
N LYS A 11 -5.64 -26.57 8.62
CA LYS A 11 -5.67 -25.67 8.48
C LYS A 11 -6.00 -25.13 8.28
N THR A 12 -6.46 -25.36 8.21
CA THR A 12 -6.52 -24.49 8.19
C THR A 12 -6.87 -24.18 8.11
N ASN A 13 -7.32 -24.27 8.18
CA ASN A 13 -7.41 -23.51 8.36
C ASN A 13 -7.61 -23.38 8.59
N GLN A 14 -8.00 -23.66 8.80
CA GLN A 14 -8.07 -23.30 9.22
C GLN A 14 -7.83 -22.76 9.05
N GLY A 15 -8.14 -23.24 8.94
CA GLY A 15 -7.81 -22.53 8.99
C GLY A 15 -7.22 -21.69 8.97
N LEU A 16 -6.96 -21.67 8.57
CA LEU A 16 -6.00 -20.67 8.52
C LEU A 16 -6.59 -19.42 8.05
N ALA A 17 -6.68 -18.46 8.90
CA ALA A 17 -7.20 -17.16 8.52
C ALA A 17 -6.18 -16.44 7.65
N GLU A 18 -6.65 -15.71 6.67
CA GLU A 18 -5.81 -14.83 5.90
C GLU A 18 -5.37 -13.67 6.79
N PRO A 19 -4.18 -13.10 6.57
CA PRO A 19 -3.76 -11.94 7.33
C PRO A 19 -4.68 -10.76 7.02
N PRO A 20 -4.91 -9.88 7.98
CA PRO A 20 -5.72 -8.71 7.73
C PRO A 20 -5.09 -7.84 6.64
N MET A 21 -5.91 -7.38 5.72
CA MET A 21 -5.48 -6.55 4.61
C MET A 21 -5.70 -5.08 4.94
N PHE A 22 -4.80 -4.25 4.48
CA PHE A 22 -4.87 -2.81 4.72
C PHE A 22 -4.76 -2.06 3.41
N LYS A 23 -5.53 -0.99 3.30
CA LYS A 23 -5.44 -0.07 2.18
C LYS A 23 -4.28 0.88 2.44
N VAL A 24 -3.45 1.06 1.44
CA VAL A 24 -2.41 2.09 1.46
C VAL A 24 -2.96 3.27 0.69
N ILE A 25 -3.10 4.40 1.36
CA ILE A 25 -3.79 5.56 0.81
C ILE A 25 -2.81 6.73 0.75
N TYR A 26 -2.67 7.32 -0.43
CA TYR A 26 -1.90 8.55 -0.60
C TYR A 26 -2.85 9.75 -0.48
N LEU A 27 -2.43 10.75 0.27
CA LEU A 27 -3.19 11.99 0.39
C LEU A 27 -2.56 13.06 -0.48
N ASN A 28 -3.40 13.80 -1.20
CA ASN A 28 -2.93 14.91 -2.02
C ASN A 28 -2.47 16.07 -1.12
N ASP A 29 -1.48 16.80 -1.58
CA ASP A 29 -1.08 18.06 -0.96
C ASP A 29 -0.57 18.98 -2.06
N SER A 30 -0.34 20.26 -1.72
CA SER A 30 0.02 21.27 -2.71
C SER A 30 1.53 21.41 -2.92
N ALA A 31 2.34 20.66 -2.17
CA ALA A 31 3.79 20.85 -2.22
C ALA A 31 4.54 19.67 -2.81
N THR A 32 3.99 18.45 -2.75
CA THR A 32 4.67 17.27 -3.29
C THR A 32 4.50 17.24 -4.80
N PRO A 33 5.60 17.22 -5.57
CA PRO A 33 5.49 17.19 -7.04
C PRO A 33 4.87 15.88 -7.52
N MET A 34 4.08 15.98 -8.58
CA MET A 34 3.47 14.78 -9.18
C MET A 34 4.53 13.80 -9.67
N ASP A 35 5.65 14.31 -10.19
CA ASP A 35 6.74 13.45 -10.64
C ASP A 35 7.26 12.56 -9.53
N PHE A 36 7.35 13.12 -8.32
CA PHE A 36 7.82 12.35 -7.17
C PHE A 36 6.81 11.26 -6.81
N VAL A 37 5.51 11.61 -6.83
CA VAL A 37 4.47 10.62 -6.52
C VAL A 37 4.55 9.46 -7.51
N ILE A 38 4.68 9.76 -8.81
CA ILE A 38 4.83 8.74 -9.83
C ILE A 38 6.05 7.85 -9.53
N GLU A 39 7.16 8.48 -9.17
CA GLU A 39 8.40 7.77 -8.88
C GLU A 39 8.22 6.77 -7.74
N THR A 40 7.49 7.16 -6.69
CA THR A 40 7.26 6.24 -5.56
C THR A 40 6.36 5.07 -5.96
N LEU A 41 5.37 5.34 -6.80
CA LEU A 41 4.46 4.28 -7.24
C LEU A 41 5.18 3.26 -8.12
N VAL A 42 6.07 3.73 -8.97
CA VAL A 42 6.88 2.83 -9.80
C VAL A 42 7.90 2.08 -8.93
N GLY A 43 8.61 2.79 -8.05
CA GLY A 43 9.71 2.21 -7.29
C GLY A 43 9.26 1.32 -6.15
N SER A 44 8.23 1.71 -5.42
CA SER A 44 7.81 0.97 -4.22
C SER A 44 6.67 0.01 -4.47
N PHE A 45 5.85 0.24 -5.50
CA PHE A 45 4.67 -0.58 -5.76
C PHE A 45 4.72 -1.28 -7.13
N ASP A 46 5.81 -1.12 -7.87
CA ASP A 46 6.04 -1.83 -9.13
C ASP A 46 5.01 -1.52 -10.22
N TYR A 47 4.39 -0.36 -10.15
CA TYR A 47 3.49 0.06 -11.22
C TYR A 47 4.29 0.50 -12.44
N THR A 48 3.67 0.39 -13.61
CA THR A 48 4.23 0.98 -14.82
C THR A 48 4.13 2.50 -14.72
N GLN A 49 4.92 3.20 -15.52
CA GLN A 49 4.85 4.67 -15.59
C GLN A 49 3.43 5.13 -15.92
N GLN A 50 2.79 4.48 -16.86
CA GLN A 50 1.46 4.86 -17.30
C GLN A 50 0.43 4.69 -16.18
N THR A 51 0.46 3.56 -15.48
CA THR A 51 -0.47 3.33 -14.38
C THR A 51 -0.18 4.27 -13.22
N ALA A 52 1.10 4.51 -12.92
CA ALA A 52 1.48 5.42 -11.85
C ALA A 52 1.00 6.84 -12.16
N LEU A 53 1.08 7.28 -13.40
CA LEU A 53 0.56 8.58 -13.81
C LEU A 53 -0.95 8.66 -13.56
N GLN A 54 -1.68 7.62 -13.95
CA GLN A 54 -3.13 7.59 -13.76
C GLN A 54 -3.51 7.68 -12.28
N ILE A 55 -2.83 6.90 -11.43
CA ILE A 55 -3.09 6.92 -9.99
C ILE A 55 -2.77 8.30 -9.44
N THR A 56 -1.67 8.90 -9.89
CA THR A 56 -1.26 10.23 -9.43
C THR A 56 -2.30 11.28 -9.80
N GLN A 57 -2.87 11.19 -10.99
CA GLN A 57 -3.94 12.09 -11.40
C GLN A 57 -5.18 11.91 -10.54
N ASP A 58 -5.52 10.66 -10.20
CA ASP A 58 -6.65 10.38 -9.32
C ASP A 58 -6.44 11.00 -7.95
N ILE A 59 -5.22 10.90 -7.39
CA ILE A 59 -4.90 11.51 -6.11
C ILE A 59 -5.12 13.02 -6.18
N HIS A 60 -4.61 13.62 -7.25
CA HIS A 60 -4.69 15.08 -7.43
C HIS A 60 -6.14 15.54 -7.54
N GLU A 61 -6.96 14.80 -8.29
CA GLU A 61 -8.33 15.21 -8.56
C GLU A 61 -9.28 14.91 -7.42
N SER A 62 -9.07 13.78 -6.74
CA SER A 62 -10.00 13.34 -5.69
C SER A 62 -9.55 13.68 -4.28
N GLY A 63 -8.31 14.14 -4.11
CA GLY A 63 -7.77 14.45 -2.79
C GLY A 63 -7.06 13.28 -2.15
N SER A 64 -7.36 12.06 -2.56
CA SER A 64 -6.69 10.86 -2.06
C SER A 64 -7.02 9.69 -2.98
N ALA A 65 -6.23 8.64 -2.88
CA ALA A 65 -6.54 7.40 -3.59
C ALA A 65 -5.90 6.22 -2.87
N VAL A 66 -6.56 5.07 -2.98
CA VAL A 66 -6.01 3.80 -2.51
C VAL A 66 -5.03 3.33 -3.59
N VAL A 67 -3.76 3.24 -3.23
CA VAL A 67 -2.73 2.85 -4.20
C VAL A 67 -2.44 1.35 -4.15
N ALA A 68 -2.76 0.68 -3.03
CA ALA A 68 -2.54 -0.75 -2.90
C ALA A 68 -3.36 -1.29 -1.74
N VAL A 69 -3.61 -2.61 -1.76
CA VAL A 69 -4.22 -3.31 -0.63
C VAL A 69 -3.29 -4.47 -0.32
N LEU A 70 -2.73 -4.49 0.88
CA LEU A 70 -1.62 -5.39 1.24
C LEU A 70 -1.80 -5.87 2.68
N PRO A 71 -1.21 -7.01 3.04
CA PRO A 71 -1.14 -7.40 4.45
C PRO A 71 -0.49 -6.30 5.27
N TYR A 72 -0.89 -6.17 6.51
CA TYR A 72 -0.49 -5.04 7.35
C TYR A 72 1.00 -4.78 7.36
N GLU A 73 1.81 -5.82 7.57
CA GLU A 73 3.25 -5.65 7.70
C GLU A 73 3.87 -5.10 6.43
N ILE A 74 3.40 -5.56 5.28
CA ILE A 74 3.90 -5.07 4.00
C ILE A 74 3.39 -3.65 3.75
N ALA A 75 2.12 -3.40 4.05
CA ALA A 75 1.55 -2.06 3.90
C ALA A 75 2.32 -1.05 4.74
N GLU A 76 2.63 -1.40 5.99
CA GLU A 76 3.39 -0.54 6.88
C GLU A 76 4.79 -0.27 6.34
N GLN A 77 5.46 -1.33 5.88
CA GLN A 77 6.81 -1.20 5.33
C GLN A 77 6.83 -0.26 4.13
N LYS A 78 5.86 -0.43 3.22
CA LYS A 78 5.77 0.43 2.04
C LYS A 78 5.45 1.87 2.42
N GLY A 79 4.55 2.06 3.37
CA GLY A 79 4.21 3.41 3.84
C GLY A 79 5.39 4.13 4.46
N ILE A 80 6.17 3.41 5.26
CA ILE A 80 7.39 3.97 5.87
C ILE A 80 8.41 4.31 4.78
N GLU A 81 8.61 3.40 3.85
CA GLU A 81 9.57 3.59 2.76
C GLU A 81 9.27 4.86 1.98
N VAL A 82 8.02 5.04 1.57
CA VAL A 82 7.62 6.21 0.80
C VAL A 82 7.72 7.48 1.64
N THR A 83 7.31 7.40 2.92
CA THR A 83 7.36 8.56 3.80
C THR A 83 8.80 9.02 4.04
N VAL A 84 9.71 8.09 4.30
CA VAL A 84 11.11 8.43 4.49
C VAL A 84 11.68 9.08 3.24
N GLN A 85 11.35 8.53 2.07
CA GLN A 85 11.82 9.07 0.81
C GLN A 85 11.28 10.48 0.59
N ALA A 86 10.00 10.70 0.90
CA ALA A 86 9.38 12.02 0.75
C ALA A 86 10.05 13.02 1.68
N ARG A 87 10.23 12.68 2.95
CA ARG A 87 10.84 13.60 3.93
C ARG A 87 12.29 13.91 3.58
N SER A 88 13.01 12.95 3.00
CA SER A 88 14.38 13.18 2.54
C SER A 88 14.46 14.24 1.46
N ASN A 89 13.37 14.45 0.74
CA ASN A 89 13.28 15.47 -0.30
C ASN A 89 12.49 16.69 0.16
N ASN A 90 12.15 16.77 1.44
CA ASN A 90 11.39 17.86 2.02
C ASN A 90 9.97 17.96 1.44
N TYR A 91 9.39 16.82 1.08
CA TYR A 91 8.02 16.78 0.58
C TYR A 91 7.10 16.29 1.70
N PRO A 92 5.92 16.90 1.89
CA PRO A 92 5.00 16.55 2.97
C PRO A 92 4.04 15.41 2.62
N LEU A 93 4.29 14.65 1.59
CA LEU A 93 3.41 13.56 1.17
C LEU A 93 3.06 12.67 2.37
N GLN A 94 1.78 12.42 2.55
CA GLN A 94 1.29 11.55 3.62
C GLN A 94 0.74 10.26 3.05
N VAL A 95 1.11 9.16 3.68
CA VAL A 95 0.62 7.84 3.35
C VAL A 95 -0.12 7.32 4.57
N LYS A 96 -1.37 6.95 4.39
CA LYS A 96 -2.24 6.52 5.46
C LYS A 96 -2.59 5.05 5.26
N LEU A 97 -2.70 4.31 6.36
CA LEU A 97 -3.13 2.92 6.31
C LEU A 97 -4.50 2.81 6.94
N GLU A 98 -5.40 2.09 6.29
CA GLU A 98 -6.72 1.80 6.84
C GLU A 98 -7.01 0.33 6.65
N PRO A 99 -7.64 -0.32 7.65
CA PRO A 99 -8.07 -1.70 7.44
C PRO A 99 -8.99 -1.77 6.24
N GLU A 100 -8.81 -2.81 5.43
CA GLU A 100 -9.76 -3.08 4.37
C GLU A 100 -11.00 -3.62 5.07
N SER A 101 -12.00 -2.79 5.17
CA SER A 101 -13.12 -3.16 5.98
C SER A 101 -13.98 -4.18 5.29
N VAL A 102 -14.71 -4.83 6.08
CA VAL A 102 -15.67 -5.79 5.63
C VAL A 102 -17.07 -5.26 5.80
#